data_bda94f24621b9c3af22e8f6301867847
#
_entry.id   bda94f24621b9c3af22e8f6301867847
#
_cell.length_a   1.000
_cell.length_b   1.000
_cell.length_c   1.000
_cell.angle_alpha   90.00
_cell.angle_beta   90.00
_cell.angle_gamma   90.00
#
_symmetry.space_group_name_H-M   'P 1'
#
loop_
_entity.id
_entity.type
_entity.pdbx_description
1 polymer ?
#
loop_
_entity_poly.entity_id
_entity_poly.type
_entity_poly.pdbx_seq_one_letter_code
_entity_poly.pdbx_strand_id
1 'polypeptide(L)'
;TLLAPRTADHIRKKIAWIPQELALPSEWVSEMVRMPFELKANREAGFCKERLMDYFVSLGLEEKLYDKRVNEVSGGQRQRIMLAVTALLDKPLLVVDEPTSALDPESCLRVINFFKSLCSKGMTILSVSHDKQFAAGCDKVFTL
;
A
#
# COMPACT_ATOMS: atom_id res chain seq x y z
N THR A 1 8.54 -23.18 -15.26
CA THR A 1 9.96 -22.81 -15.24
C THR A 1 10.32 -22.23 -13.87
N LEU A 2 11.24 -22.88 -13.20
CA LEU A 2 11.77 -22.37 -11.94
C LEU A 2 12.62 -21.13 -12.21
N LEU A 3 12.30 -20.02 -11.52
CA LEU A 3 13.08 -18.80 -11.61
C LEU A 3 14.44 -18.99 -10.95
N ALA A 4 15.52 -18.63 -11.62
CA ALA A 4 16.85 -18.61 -11.03
C ALA A 4 16.87 -17.60 -9.87
N PRO A 5 17.67 -17.81 -8.80
CA PRO A 5 17.72 -16.89 -7.65
C PRO A 5 17.97 -15.44 -8.02
N ARG A 6 18.86 -15.15 -8.96
CA ARG A 6 19.14 -13.79 -9.44
C ARG A 6 17.94 -13.15 -10.14
N THR A 7 17.15 -13.96 -10.88
CA THR A 7 15.93 -13.49 -11.54
C THR A 7 14.85 -13.18 -10.52
N ALA A 8 14.69 -14.03 -9.50
CA ALA A 8 13.75 -13.80 -8.41
C ALA A 8 14.05 -12.50 -7.65
N ASP A 9 15.33 -12.22 -7.33
CA ASP A 9 15.74 -11.00 -6.67
C ASP A 9 15.48 -9.76 -7.53
N HIS A 10 15.70 -9.84 -8.82
CA HIS A 10 15.42 -8.75 -9.75
C HIS A 10 13.93 -8.44 -9.83
N ILE A 11 13.08 -9.46 -9.83
CA ILE A 11 11.63 -9.32 -9.84
C ILE A 11 11.15 -8.72 -8.51
N ARG A 12 11.64 -9.21 -7.37
CA ARG A 12 11.28 -8.71 -6.03
C ARG A 12 11.56 -7.21 -5.87
N LYS A 13 12.62 -6.71 -6.48
CA LYS A 13 12.94 -5.27 -6.46
C LYS A 13 11.91 -4.41 -7.19
N LYS A 14 11.14 -4.99 -8.10
CA LYS A 14 10.14 -4.29 -8.93
C LYS A 14 8.72 -4.41 -8.40
N ILE A 15 8.49 -5.22 -7.38
CA ILE A 15 7.16 -5.51 -6.84
C ILE A 15 7.08 -5.02 -5.40
N ALA A 16 6.06 -4.23 -5.11
CA ALA A 16 5.61 -3.98 -3.76
C ALA A 16 4.36 -4.81 -3.48
N TRP A 17 4.30 -5.46 -2.34
CA TRP A 17 3.20 -6.35 -1.97
C TRP A 17 2.67 -6.02 -0.58
N ILE A 18 1.34 -5.94 -0.47
CA ILE A 18 0.64 -5.77 0.80
C ILE A 18 -0.29 -6.98 0.98
N PRO A 19 -0.05 -7.81 2.00
CA PRO A 19 -0.98 -8.86 2.36
C PRO A 19 -2.22 -8.30 3.05
N GLN A 20 -3.31 -9.09 3.08
CA GLN A 20 -4.54 -8.75 3.76
C GLN A 20 -4.33 -8.57 5.29
N GLU A 21 -3.52 -9.42 5.88
CA GLU A 21 -3.15 -9.33 7.29
C GLU A 21 -1.79 -8.69 7.46
N LEU A 22 -1.77 -7.54 8.14
CA LEU A 22 -0.57 -6.77 8.39
C LEU A 22 -0.12 -6.98 9.84
N ALA A 23 0.74 -7.96 10.05
CA ALA A 23 1.41 -8.21 11.32
C ALA A 23 2.81 -7.61 11.30
N LEU A 24 2.93 -6.30 11.49
CA LEU A 24 4.22 -5.65 11.66
C LEU A 24 4.47 -5.44 13.16
N PRO A 25 5.55 -6.01 13.72
CA PRO A 25 5.88 -5.89 15.14
C PRO A 25 6.47 -4.52 15.43
N SER A 26 5.60 -3.52 15.60
CA SER A 26 6.01 -2.16 15.88
C SER A 26 5.07 -1.53 16.89
N GLU A 27 5.59 -0.74 17.79
CA GLU A 27 4.80 -0.04 18.80
C GLU A 27 4.23 1.26 18.26
N TRP A 28 5.01 1.97 17.46
CA TRP A 28 4.68 3.29 16.93
C TRP A 28 4.41 3.25 15.42
N VAL A 29 3.45 4.07 14.97
CA VAL A 29 3.18 4.23 13.53
C VAL A 29 4.43 4.72 12.80
N SER A 30 5.15 5.69 13.36
CA SER A 30 6.40 6.22 12.78
C SER A 30 7.47 5.15 12.54
N GLU A 31 7.52 4.12 13.35
CA GLU A 31 8.41 2.97 13.17
C GLU A 31 7.87 2.02 12.10
N MET A 32 6.57 1.71 12.18
CA MET A 32 5.90 0.80 11.26
C MET A 32 6.06 1.26 9.80
N VAL A 33 5.91 2.55 9.52
CA VAL A 33 6.00 3.08 8.16
C VAL A 33 7.42 3.07 7.59
N ARG A 34 8.44 3.01 8.43
CA ARG A 34 9.85 2.95 8.02
C ARG A 34 10.35 1.53 7.76
N MET A 35 9.74 0.53 8.38
CA MET A 35 10.18 -0.86 8.29
C MET A 35 10.33 -1.39 6.85
N PRO A 36 9.39 -1.15 5.92
CA PRO A 36 9.54 -1.61 4.54
C PRO A 36 10.79 -1.04 3.83
N PHE A 37 11.23 0.16 4.21
CA PHE A 37 12.41 0.81 3.63
C PHE A 37 13.74 0.21 4.12
N GLU A 38 13.72 -0.53 5.21
CA GLU A 38 14.89 -1.21 5.77
C GLU A 38 15.17 -2.55 5.06
N LEU A 39 14.18 -3.08 4.32
CA LEU A 39 14.35 -4.32 3.59
C LEU A 39 15.35 -4.17 2.44
N LYS A 40 16.18 -5.20 2.23
CA LYS A 40 17.21 -5.21 1.19
C LYS A 40 16.67 -4.87 -0.21
N ALA A 41 15.49 -5.39 -0.56
CA ALA A 41 14.85 -5.14 -1.85
C ALA A 41 14.43 -3.68 -2.05
N ASN A 42 14.34 -2.89 -0.97
CA ASN A 42 13.82 -1.53 -0.96
C ASN A 42 14.88 -0.48 -0.59
N ARG A 43 16.16 -0.87 -0.48
CA ARG A 43 17.25 0.04 -0.05
C ARG A 43 17.45 1.27 -0.92
N GLU A 44 17.10 1.18 -2.20
CA GLU A 44 17.19 2.28 -3.14
C GLU A 44 16.05 3.30 -2.97
N ALA A 45 14.94 2.90 -2.34
CA ALA A 45 13.84 3.79 -2.03
C ALA A 45 14.16 4.60 -0.77
N GLY A 46 14.20 5.92 -0.88
CA GLY A 46 14.37 6.81 0.26
C GLY A 46 13.04 7.07 0.96
N PHE A 47 12.98 6.93 2.29
CA PHE A 47 11.82 7.34 3.05
C PHE A 47 11.69 8.87 3.04
N CYS A 48 10.54 9.38 2.64
CA CYS A 48 10.22 10.80 2.62
C CYS A 48 8.93 11.07 3.38
N LYS A 49 9.02 11.66 4.56
CA LYS A 49 7.86 11.93 5.41
C LYS A 49 6.87 12.87 4.74
N GLU A 50 7.34 13.89 4.04
CA GLU A 50 6.50 14.87 3.36
C GLU A 50 5.61 14.20 2.29
N ARG A 51 6.18 13.34 1.47
CA ARG A 51 5.41 12.55 0.49
C ARG A 51 4.41 11.61 1.15
N LEU A 52 4.79 11.00 2.27
CA LEU A 52 3.89 10.14 3.03
C LEU A 52 2.70 10.95 3.54
N MET A 53 2.91 12.17 4.04
CA MET A 53 1.84 13.05 4.49
C MET A 53 0.90 13.46 3.35
N ASP A 54 1.43 13.70 2.15
CA ASP A 54 0.62 13.96 0.97
C ASP A 54 -0.29 12.76 0.64
N TYR A 55 0.23 11.55 0.75
CA TYR A 55 -0.55 10.33 0.56
C TYR A 55 -1.59 10.14 1.68
N PHE A 56 -1.25 10.50 2.92
CA PHE A 56 -2.23 10.50 4.03
C PHE A 56 -3.43 11.38 3.70
N VAL A 57 -3.18 12.60 3.25
CA VAL A 57 -4.25 13.53 2.84
C VAL A 57 -5.12 12.92 1.75
N SER A 58 -4.53 12.36 0.71
CA SER A 58 -5.24 11.69 -0.39
C SER A 58 -6.14 10.54 0.10
N LEU A 59 -5.70 9.83 1.13
CA LEU A 59 -6.41 8.69 1.72
C LEU A 59 -7.35 9.06 2.87
N GLY A 60 -7.49 10.35 3.17
CA GLY A 60 -8.35 10.83 4.26
C GLY A 60 -7.80 10.53 5.64
N LEU A 61 -6.49 10.42 5.78
CA LEU A 61 -5.80 10.20 7.05
C LEU A 61 -5.29 11.53 7.62
N GLU A 62 -5.43 11.70 8.93
CA GLU A 62 -4.85 12.84 9.63
C GLU A 62 -3.34 12.64 9.84
N GLU A 63 -2.57 13.70 9.65
CA GLU A 63 -1.10 13.64 9.82
C GLU A 63 -0.67 13.22 11.22
N LYS A 64 -1.46 13.58 12.22
CA LYS A 64 -1.18 13.23 13.64
C LYS A 64 -1.12 11.72 13.90
N LEU A 65 -1.69 10.89 13.00
CA LEU A 65 -1.62 9.43 13.12
C LEU A 65 -0.18 8.92 13.08
N TYR A 66 0.72 9.66 12.44
CA TYR A 66 2.13 9.31 12.35
C TYR A 66 2.80 9.17 13.73
N ASP A 67 2.40 10.01 14.69
CA ASP A 67 3.00 10.05 16.03
C ASP A 67 2.23 9.21 17.05
N LYS A 68 1.22 8.45 16.62
CA LYS A 68 0.44 7.58 17.49
C LYS A 68 1.03 6.17 17.60
N ARG A 69 0.57 5.46 18.64
CA ARG A 69 0.84 4.03 18.76
C ARG A 69 0.01 3.25 17.76
N VAL A 70 0.52 2.12 17.30
CA VAL A 70 -0.18 1.26 16.34
C VAL A 70 -1.53 0.77 16.87
N ASN A 71 -1.63 0.52 18.20
CA ASN A 71 -2.88 0.10 18.83
C ASN A 71 -3.93 1.22 19.00
N GLU A 72 -3.55 2.48 18.76
CA GLU A 72 -4.45 3.64 18.80
C GLU A 72 -5.10 3.92 17.44
N VAL A 73 -4.68 3.26 16.38
CA VAL A 73 -5.25 3.43 15.03
C VAL A 73 -6.23 2.30 14.72
N SER A 74 -7.31 2.63 14.00
CA SER A 74 -8.30 1.64 13.57
C SER A 74 -7.71 0.69 12.51
N GLY A 75 -8.38 -0.45 12.29
CA GLY A 75 -8.01 -1.38 11.21
C GLY A 75 -8.03 -0.72 9.83
N GLY A 76 -9.04 0.09 9.55
CA GLY A 76 -9.15 0.84 8.29
C GLY A 76 -8.07 1.92 8.14
N GLN A 77 -7.73 2.61 9.22
CA GLN A 77 -6.62 3.56 9.23
C GLN A 77 -5.29 2.85 8.97
N ARG A 78 -5.03 1.74 9.66
CA ARG A 78 -3.82 0.94 9.45
C ARG A 78 -3.70 0.46 8.01
N GLN A 79 -4.79 -0.04 7.44
CA GLN A 79 -4.82 -0.49 6.05
C GLN A 79 -4.43 0.64 5.09
N ARG A 80 -5.02 1.83 5.25
CA ARG A 80 -4.70 2.98 4.40
C ARG A 80 -3.28 3.49 4.63
N ILE A 81 -2.78 3.48 5.85
CA ILE A 81 -1.39 3.82 6.16
C ILE A 81 -0.44 2.91 5.39
N MET A 82 -0.69 1.60 5.39
CA MET A 82 0.17 0.65 4.68
C MET A 82 0.06 0.77 3.16
N LEU A 83 -1.11 1.13 2.63
CA LEU A 83 -1.24 1.48 1.21
C LEU A 83 -0.36 2.68 0.84
N ALA A 84 -0.37 3.72 1.66
CA ALA A 84 0.47 4.91 1.47
C ALA A 84 1.97 4.55 1.50
N VAL A 85 2.39 3.77 2.48
CA VAL A 85 3.80 3.33 2.63
C VAL A 85 4.25 2.52 1.43
N THR A 86 3.43 1.58 1.00
CA THR A 86 3.79 0.70 -0.11
C THR A 86 3.85 1.47 -1.44
N ALA A 87 2.94 2.42 -1.65
CA ALA A 87 3.02 3.33 -2.79
C ALA A 87 4.29 4.19 -2.76
N LEU A 88 4.74 4.59 -1.56
CA LEU A 88 5.94 5.40 -1.38
C LEU A 88 7.23 4.65 -1.76
N LEU A 89 7.20 3.33 -1.83
CA LEU A 89 8.33 2.52 -2.33
C LEU A 89 8.61 2.73 -3.82
N ASP A 90 7.71 3.38 -4.55
CA ASP A 90 7.84 3.71 -5.98
C ASP A 90 8.17 2.50 -6.88
N LYS A 91 7.59 1.35 -6.59
CA LYS A 91 7.77 0.15 -7.41
C LYS A 91 6.87 0.20 -8.65
N PRO A 92 7.31 -0.34 -9.80
CA PRO A 92 6.50 -0.38 -11.01
C PRO A 92 5.19 -1.18 -10.86
N LEU A 93 5.21 -2.21 -10.02
CA LEU A 93 4.06 -3.08 -9.76
C LEU A 93 3.73 -3.10 -8.27
N LEU A 94 2.50 -2.79 -7.94
CA LEU A 94 1.92 -2.93 -6.62
C LEU A 94 0.92 -4.09 -6.62
N VAL A 95 1.12 -5.06 -5.75
CA VAL A 95 0.19 -6.19 -5.55
C VAL A 95 -0.49 -6.02 -4.20
N VAL A 96 -1.81 -6.00 -4.20
CA VAL A 96 -2.61 -5.73 -2.99
C VAL A 96 -3.69 -6.78 -2.85
N ASP A 97 -3.79 -7.37 -1.67
CA ASP A 97 -4.82 -8.34 -1.31
C ASP A 97 -5.88 -7.65 -0.44
N GLU A 98 -7.13 -7.63 -0.93
CA GLU A 98 -8.30 -7.06 -0.25
C GLU A 98 -8.07 -5.63 0.29
N PRO A 99 -7.74 -4.63 -0.57
CA PRO A 99 -7.30 -3.31 -0.11
C PRO A 99 -8.41 -2.49 0.58
N THR A 100 -9.67 -2.91 0.47
CA THR A 100 -10.82 -2.16 1.00
C THR A 100 -11.65 -2.94 2.03
N SER A 101 -11.17 -4.11 2.47
CA SER A 101 -11.91 -5.03 3.33
C SER A 101 -12.31 -4.44 4.70
N ALA A 102 -11.53 -3.50 5.22
CA ALA A 102 -11.78 -2.86 6.52
C ALA A 102 -12.31 -1.42 6.39
N LEU A 103 -12.76 -1.02 5.18
CA LEU A 103 -13.10 0.35 4.87
C LEU A 103 -14.60 0.57 4.68
N ASP A 104 -15.08 1.74 5.12
CA ASP A 104 -16.38 2.26 4.76
C ASP A 104 -16.42 2.71 3.29
N PRO A 105 -17.63 2.95 2.69
CA PRO A 105 -17.73 3.33 1.28
C PRO A 105 -16.96 4.60 0.89
N GLU A 106 -16.91 5.60 1.76
CA GLU A 106 -16.16 6.83 1.51
C GLU A 106 -14.66 6.55 1.46
N SER A 107 -14.14 5.82 2.42
CA SER A 107 -12.71 5.44 2.47
C SER A 107 -12.34 4.54 1.29
N CYS A 108 -13.24 3.64 0.88
CA CYS A 108 -13.07 2.82 -0.31
C CYS A 108 -12.90 3.70 -1.57
N LEU A 109 -13.75 4.72 -1.73
CA LEU A 109 -13.67 5.64 -2.86
C LEU A 109 -12.33 6.41 -2.86
N ARG A 110 -11.84 6.82 -1.69
CA ARG A 110 -10.53 7.46 -1.57
C ARG A 110 -9.39 6.55 -2.00
N VAL A 111 -9.45 5.27 -1.66
CA VAL A 111 -8.46 4.27 -2.11
C VAL A 111 -8.51 4.10 -3.62
N ILE A 112 -9.70 4.00 -4.21
CA ILE A 112 -9.88 3.89 -5.66
C ILE A 112 -9.24 5.10 -6.37
N ASN A 113 -9.54 6.30 -5.92
CA ASN A 113 -8.99 7.53 -6.50
C ASN A 113 -7.47 7.62 -6.31
N PHE A 114 -6.96 7.20 -5.16
CA PHE A 114 -5.54 7.11 -4.88
C PHE A 114 -4.84 6.16 -5.85
N PHE A 115 -5.38 4.97 -6.07
CA PHE A 115 -4.84 4.01 -7.02
C PHE A 115 -4.86 4.54 -8.45
N LYS A 116 -5.94 5.21 -8.86
CA LYS A 116 -6.02 5.85 -10.18
C LYS A 116 -4.93 6.92 -10.36
N SER A 117 -4.66 7.71 -9.32
CA SER A 117 -3.57 8.68 -9.32
C SER A 117 -2.20 8.01 -9.49
N LEU A 118 -1.95 6.91 -8.79
CA LEU A 118 -0.70 6.15 -8.94
C LEU A 118 -0.56 5.56 -10.34
N CYS A 119 -1.63 5.00 -10.89
CA CYS A 119 -1.62 4.46 -12.25
C CYS A 119 -1.35 5.54 -13.31
N SER A 120 -1.87 6.74 -13.12
CA SER A 120 -1.62 7.88 -14.02
C SER A 120 -0.15 8.30 -14.04
N LYS A 121 0.60 7.97 -12.99
CA LYS A 121 2.05 8.21 -12.89
C LYS A 121 2.90 7.03 -13.39
N GLY A 122 2.28 6.01 -13.96
CA GLY A 122 2.96 4.86 -14.56
C GLY A 122 3.02 3.60 -13.72
N MET A 123 2.43 3.59 -12.53
CA MET A 123 2.36 2.38 -11.69
C MET A 123 1.30 1.41 -12.21
N THR A 124 1.56 0.12 -12.15
CA THR A 124 0.57 -0.93 -12.38
C THR A 124 0.13 -1.50 -11.04
N ILE A 125 -1.17 -1.67 -10.85
CA ILE A 125 -1.74 -2.21 -9.61
C ILE A 125 -2.53 -3.48 -9.94
N LEU A 126 -2.16 -4.57 -9.28
CA LEU A 126 -2.88 -5.84 -9.34
C LEU A 126 -3.53 -6.07 -7.97
N SER A 127 -4.84 -6.25 -7.96
CA SER A 127 -5.59 -6.45 -6.72
C SER A 127 -6.49 -7.67 -6.77
N VAL A 128 -6.60 -8.35 -5.65
CA VAL A 128 -7.66 -9.34 -5.38
C VAL A 128 -8.67 -8.70 -4.46
N SER A 129 -9.95 -8.73 -4.84
CA SER A 129 -11.02 -8.13 -4.04
C SER A 129 -12.36 -8.81 -4.29
N HIS A 130 -13.20 -8.87 -3.26
CA HIS A 130 -14.61 -9.23 -3.33
C HIS A 130 -15.53 -8.00 -3.32
N ASP A 131 -14.96 -6.80 -3.22
CA ASP A 131 -15.71 -5.55 -3.14
C ASP A 131 -16.14 -5.08 -4.54
N LYS A 132 -17.46 -5.03 -4.76
CA LYS A 132 -18.05 -4.60 -6.03
C LYS A 132 -17.77 -3.12 -6.35
N GLN A 133 -17.75 -2.25 -5.34
CA GLN A 133 -17.43 -0.84 -5.50
C GLN A 133 -15.98 -0.68 -5.97
N PHE A 134 -15.06 -1.43 -5.37
CA PHE A 134 -13.66 -1.43 -5.78
C PHE A 134 -13.51 -1.95 -7.23
N ALA A 135 -14.14 -3.08 -7.54
CA ALA A 135 -14.09 -3.67 -8.88
C ALA A 135 -14.62 -2.72 -9.96
N ALA A 136 -15.70 -1.97 -9.66
CA ALA A 136 -16.26 -0.98 -10.59
C ALA A 136 -15.29 0.17 -10.90
N GLY A 137 -14.33 0.45 -10.02
CA GLY A 137 -13.29 1.46 -10.23
C GLY A 137 -12.06 0.97 -11.00
N CYS A 138 -11.96 -0.33 -11.30
CA CYS A 138 -10.80 -0.91 -11.98
C CYS A 138 -10.91 -0.79 -13.50
N ASP A 139 -9.75 -0.69 -14.17
CA ASP A 139 -9.68 -0.65 -15.63
C ASP A 139 -10.03 -2.01 -16.25
N LYS A 140 -9.60 -3.10 -15.61
CA LYS A 140 -9.86 -4.48 -16.02
C LYS A 140 -10.22 -5.34 -14.82
N VAL A 141 -11.21 -6.20 -14.99
CA VAL A 141 -11.65 -7.14 -13.96
C VAL A 141 -11.67 -8.55 -14.55
N PHE A 142 -11.06 -9.49 -13.82
CA PHE A 142 -11.10 -10.91 -14.15
C PHE A 142 -11.87 -11.63 -13.04
N THR A 143 -12.88 -12.38 -13.40
CA THR A 143 -13.66 -13.19 -12.46
C THR A 143 -13.20 -14.64 -12.54
N LEU A 144 -12.85 -15.19 -11.41
CA LEU A 144 -12.41 -16.59 -11.30
C LEU A 144 -13.58 -17.50 -10.96
#